data_e7ab264175663b7499fcc5c4361ddb97
#
_entry.id   e7ab264175663b7499fcc5c4361ddb97
#
_cell.length_a   1.000
_cell.length_b   1.000
_cell.length_c   1.000
_cell.angle_alpha   90.00
_cell.angle_beta   90.00
_cell.angle_gamma   90.00
#
_symmetry.space_group_name_H-M   'P 1'
#
loop_
_entity.id
_entity.type
_entity.pdbx_description
1 polymer ?
#
loop_
_entity_poly.entity_id
_entity_poly.type
_entity_poly.pdbx_seq_one_letter_code
_entity_poly.pdbx_strand_id
1 'polypeptide(L)'
;MASGATASEPAWLATDCSVGLCAGDVFMPGMIVAPQPLAVEEGAKVLASGGNAFDAAVATALVQGVIDPHSCGIGGYLVMTYHRAGQQVLSPVFDAPAVAGSRVKADQWKDAILRPNPDGWGYFLKDKINDIGYQSICVPGMVRGLARIQQTLCTRSWSDLLQPAIRVAEEGWPVSANKAAGWKEPAAYPEACSLLDRVKATAESRRVWLKPDGTTYEAGQLFRHPDYARTLKRLAEHGPEDFYTGGLAREIAADLEKNGSWITAADLADYKTREAAPTVVSYRGYQIVTNQAPHGGPTLAQALKILEADDLCR
;
A
#
# COMPACT_ATOMS: atom_id res chain seq x y z
N MET A 1 -47.83 32.07 12.71
CA MET A 1 -46.42 32.43 12.99
C MET A 1 -45.67 31.14 13.24
N ALA A 2 -44.99 30.62 12.23
CA ALA A 2 -44.18 29.42 12.33
C ALA A 2 -42.69 29.82 12.38
N SER A 3 -42.06 29.55 13.52
CA SER A 3 -40.65 29.78 13.80
C SER A 3 -39.82 28.77 12.98
N GLY A 4 -39.02 29.26 12.04
CA GLY A 4 -38.05 28.48 11.33
C GLY A 4 -36.86 28.13 12.23
N ALA A 5 -36.64 26.85 12.47
CA ALA A 5 -35.43 26.35 13.07
C ALA A 5 -34.38 26.23 11.98
N THR A 6 -33.34 27.05 12.02
CA THR A 6 -32.13 26.91 11.22
C THR A 6 -31.35 25.72 11.74
N ALA A 7 -31.12 24.71 10.87
CA ALA A 7 -30.24 23.58 11.15
C ALA A 7 -28.82 24.12 11.36
N SER A 8 -28.25 23.88 12.54
CA SER A 8 -26.85 24.17 12.84
C SER A 8 -25.93 23.21 12.02
N GLU A 9 -24.92 23.78 11.37
CA GLU A 9 -23.90 23.01 10.71
C GLU A 9 -23.19 22.02 11.68
N PRO A 10 -22.88 20.81 11.26
CA PRO A 10 -22.27 19.83 12.15
C PRO A 10 -20.84 20.24 12.50
N ALA A 11 -20.50 20.11 13.77
CA ALA A 11 -19.23 20.53 14.38
C ALA A 11 -17.93 19.94 13.80
N TRP A 12 -18.01 18.98 12.89
CA TRP A 12 -16.82 18.41 12.22
C TRP A 12 -16.32 19.23 11.02
N LEU A 13 -17.08 20.27 10.60
CA LEU A 13 -16.65 21.22 9.55
C LEU A 13 -15.71 22.31 10.08
N ALA A 14 -15.47 22.39 11.38
CA ALA A 14 -14.68 23.45 12.02
C ALA A 14 -13.36 22.93 12.63
N THR A 15 -12.68 21.99 11.98
CA THR A 15 -11.25 21.75 12.30
C THR A 15 -10.40 22.62 11.40
N ASP A 16 -9.94 23.71 11.98
CA ASP A 16 -8.94 24.61 11.42
C ASP A 16 -7.62 23.84 11.23
N CYS A 17 -7.44 23.20 10.08
CA CYS A 17 -6.17 22.62 9.65
C CYS A 17 -5.26 23.73 9.10
N SER A 18 -5.03 24.78 9.89
CA SER A 18 -3.96 25.74 9.60
C SER A 18 -2.62 25.13 10.02
N VAL A 19 -2.02 24.35 9.13
CA VAL A 19 -0.56 24.17 9.14
C VAL A 19 0.00 25.56 8.91
N GLY A 20 0.71 26.12 9.89
CA GLY A 20 1.25 27.47 9.85
C GLY A 20 2.16 27.67 8.64
N LEU A 21 1.62 28.28 7.60
CA LEU A 21 2.37 28.74 6.44
C LEU A 21 2.92 30.12 6.73
N CYS A 22 4.22 30.29 6.64
CA CYS A 22 4.87 31.60 6.71
C CYS A 22 4.40 32.50 5.55
N ALA A 23 4.07 33.75 5.87
CA ALA A 23 3.63 34.73 4.90
C ALA A 23 4.76 35.02 3.89
N GLY A 24 4.58 34.61 2.63
CA GLY A 24 5.54 34.83 1.53
C GLY A 24 5.58 33.76 0.48
N ASP A 25 5.09 32.55 0.75
CA ASP A 25 5.13 31.47 -0.22
C ASP A 25 3.95 31.52 -1.20
N VAL A 26 4.23 31.39 -2.49
CA VAL A 26 3.19 31.18 -3.51
C VAL A 26 2.51 29.84 -3.21
N PHE A 27 1.35 29.91 -2.58
CA PHE A 27 0.56 28.73 -2.24
C PHE A 27 0.09 28.04 -3.52
N MET A 28 0.73 26.93 -3.86
CA MET A 28 0.19 25.99 -4.84
C MET A 28 -0.81 25.11 -4.10
N PRO A 29 -2.12 25.30 -4.31
CA PRO A 29 -3.13 24.54 -3.59
C PRO A 29 -3.03 23.06 -3.98
N GLY A 30 -2.49 22.24 -3.12
CA GLY A 30 -2.39 20.80 -3.27
C GLY A 30 -3.05 20.09 -2.10
N MET A 31 -3.58 18.88 -2.34
CA MET A 31 -4.16 18.03 -1.30
C MET A 31 -3.53 16.66 -1.36
N ILE A 32 -3.23 16.09 -0.19
CA ILE A 32 -2.78 14.72 -0.02
C ILE A 32 -3.70 14.04 0.98
N VAL A 33 -4.12 12.81 0.65
CA VAL A 33 -4.91 11.97 1.55
C VAL A 33 -4.24 10.59 1.61
N ALA A 34 -3.97 10.10 2.81
CA ALA A 34 -3.47 8.75 3.06
C ALA A 34 -3.97 8.26 4.43
N PRO A 35 -3.97 6.94 4.68
CA PRO A 35 -4.47 6.37 5.94
C PRO A 35 -3.71 6.82 7.19
N GLN A 36 -2.43 7.21 7.06
CA GLN A 36 -1.59 7.57 8.19
C GLN A 36 -1.15 9.04 8.12
N PRO A 37 -1.40 9.85 9.16
CA PRO A 37 -1.10 11.29 9.16
C PRO A 37 0.36 11.60 8.85
N LEU A 38 1.31 10.88 9.43
CA LEU A 38 2.74 11.12 9.19
C LEU A 38 3.12 10.95 7.71
N ALA A 39 2.49 10.01 6.98
CA ALA A 39 2.72 9.86 5.55
C ALA A 39 2.18 11.06 4.75
N VAL A 40 1.04 11.61 5.17
CA VAL A 40 0.46 12.85 4.60
C VAL A 40 1.39 14.04 4.84
N GLU A 41 1.89 14.20 6.07
CA GLU A 41 2.81 15.27 6.44
C GLU A 41 4.10 15.25 5.58
N GLU A 42 4.70 14.08 5.41
CA GLU A 42 5.91 13.94 4.59
C GLU A 42 5.65 14.23 3.09
N GLY A 43 4.51 13.77 2.56
CA GLY A 43 4.10 14.12 1.21
C GLY A 43 3.81 15.63 1.04
N ALA A 44 3.19 16.27 2.03
CA ALA A 44 2.96 17.71 2.04
C ALA A 44 4.28 18.51 2.03
N LYS A 45 5.31 18.06 2.76
CA LYS A 45 6.65 18.66 2.72
C LYS A 45 7.27 18.57 1.32
N VAL A 46 7.04 17.48 0.59
CA VAL A 46 7.49 17.33 -0.79
C VAL A 46 6.82 18.36 -1.69
N LEU A 47 5.49 18.55 -1.59
CA LEU A 47 4.79 19.61 -2.33
C LEU A 47 5.29 20.99 -1.96
N ALA A 48 5.38 21.31 -0.67
CA ALA A 48 5.83 22.62 -0.17
C ALA A 48 7.27 22.97 -0.63
N SER A 49 8.10 21.96 -0.85
CA SER A 49 9.48 22.14 -1.37
C SER A 49 9.59 22.08 -2.90
N GLY A 50 8.47 22.24 -3.62
CA GLY A 50 8.43 22.37 -5.08
C GLY A 50 8.39 21.03 -5.84
N GLY A 51 8.16 19.90 -5.17
CA GLY A 51 7.87 18.63 -5.83
C GLY A 51 6.47 18.65 -6.48
N ASN A 52 6.27 17.87 -7.53
CA ASN A 52 4.96 17.72 -8.13
C ASN A 52 4.07 16.70 -7.37
N ALA A 53 2.82 16.53 -7.79
CA ALA A 53 1.88 15.61 -7.16
C ALA A 53 2.36 14.13 -7.18
N PHE A 54 3.12 13.74 -8.19
CA PHE A 54 3.67 12.38 -8.32
C PHE A 54 4.86 12.18 -7.37
N ASP A 55 5.72 13.19 -7.20
CA ASP A 55 6.77 13.18 -6.18
C ASP A 55 6.17 12.98 -4.79
N ALA A 56 5.15 13.76 -4.47
CA ALA A 56 4.45 13.66 -3.20
C ALA A 56 3.79 12.29 -3.01
N ALA A 57 3.13 11.76 -4.03
CA ALA A 57 2.48 10.45 -3.98
C ALA A 57 3.49 9.31 -3.74
N VAL A 58 4.65 9.33 -4.42
CA VAL A 58 5.70 8.31 -4.24
C VAL A 58 6.31 8.41 -2.84
N ALA A 59 6.64 9.61 -2.36
CA ALA A 59 7.17 9.79 -1.01
C ALA A 59 6.15 9.37 0.06
N THR A 60 4.87 9.77 -0.09
CA THR A 60 3.78 9.35 0.81
C THR A 60 3.65 7.82 0.83
N ALA A 61 3.66 7.16 -0.32
CA ALA A 61 3.54 5.70 -0.42
C ALA A 61 4.71 4.98 0.26
N LEU A 62 5.93 5.48 0.11
CA LEU A 62 7.12 4.93 0.76
C LEU A 62 7.05 5.09 2.29
N VAL A 63 6.67 6.27 2.79
CA VAL A 63 6.48 6.50 4.24
C VAL A 63 5.33 5.67 4.77
N GLN A 64 4.20 5.60 4.06
CA GLN A 64 3.06 4.76 4.42
C GLN A 64 3.50 3.29 4.59
N GLY A 65 4.34 2.78 3.69
CA GLY A 65 4.88 1.42 3.77
C GLY A 65 5.80 1.17 4.97
N VAL A 66 6.39 2.22 5.54
CA VAL A 66 7.17 2.11 6.80
C VAL A 66 6.23 2.03 8.00
N ILE A 67 5.23 2.91 8.07
CA ILE A 67 4.41 3.08 9.28
C ILE A 67 3.15 2.23 9.31
N ASP A 68 2.80 1.63 8.18
CA ASP A 68 1.69 0.69 8.03
C ASP A 68 2.09 -0.61 7.29
N PRO A 69 3.08 -1.33 7.79
CA PRO A 69 3.69 -2.47 7.10
C PRO A 69 2.76 -3.67 6.93
N HIS A 70 1.63 -3.69 7.63
CA HIS A 70 0.65 -4.77 7.52
C HIS A 70 -0.28 -4.59 6.31
N SER A 71 -0.38 -3.36 5.80
CA SER A 71 -1.28 -3.01 4.71
C SER A 71 -0.54 -2.69 3.41
N CYS A 72 0.72 -2.24 3.51
CA CYS A 72 1.52 -1.85 2.35
C CYS A 72 3.02 -1.96 2.66
N GLY A 73 3.86 -1.73 1.65
CA GLY A 73 5.32 -1.75 1.77
C GLY A 73 6.00 -2.23 0.51
N ILE A 74 7.34 -2.25 0.50
CA ILE A 74 8.13 -2.64 -0.68
C ILE A 74 7.92 -4.10 -1.11
N GLY A 75 7.43 -4.96 -0.23
CA GLY A 75 7.03 -6.34 -0.54
C GLY A 75 5.61 -6.47 -1.13
N GLY A 76 4.90 -5.37 -1.31
CA GLY A 76 3.53 -5.33 -1.81
C GLY A 76 3.41 -5.14 -3.32
N TYR A 77 2.26 -4.62 -3.71
CA TYR A 77 1.91 -4.28 -5.09
C TYR A 77 1.28 -2.89 -5.15
N LEU A 78 1.12 -2.33 -6.34
CA LEU A 78 0.40 -1.07 -6.53
C LEU A 78 -0.39 -1.06 -7.85
N VAL A 79 -1.43 -0.24 -7.86
CA VAL A 79 -2.09 0.24 -9.05
C VAL A 79 -2.27 1.75 -8.92
N MET A 80 -2.00 2.50 -9.97
CA MET A 80 -2.18 3.95 -9.99
C MET A 80 -2.98 4.39 -11.21
N THR A 81 -4.10 5.07 -10.94
CA THR A 81 -4.80 5.89 -11.92
C THR A 81 -4.39 7.35 -11.70
N TYR A 82 -4.19 8.10 -12.78
CA TYR A 82 -3.81 9.49 -12.68
C TYR A 82 -4.38 10.32 -13.83
N HIS A 83 -4.42 11.63 -13.62
CA HIS A 83 -4.77 12.59 -14.65
C HIS A 83 -3.73 13.72 -14.66
N ARG A 84 -3.33 14.14 -15.85
CA ARG A 84 -2.47 15.32 -16.03
C ARG A 84 -3.33 16.46 -16.58
N ALA A 85 -3.32 17.58 -15.87
CA ALA A 85 -4.04 18.79 -16.31
C ALA A 85 -3.63 19.18 -17.74
N GLY A 86 -4.61 19.59 -18.55
CA GLY A 86 -4.41 19.98 -19.94
C GLY A 86 -4.28 18.84 -20.95
N GLN A 87 -4.26 17.59 -20.53
CA GLN A 87 -4.30 16.45 -21.46
C GLN A 87 -5.74 16.06 -21.80
N GLN A 88 -6.03 15.95 -23.09
CA GLN A 88 -7.33 15.46 -23.58
C GLN A 88 -7.39 13.93 -23.66
N VAL A 89 -6.24 13.28 -23.73
CA VAL A 89 -6.14 11.81 -23.78
C VAL A 89 -6.08 11.28 -22.35
N LEU A 90 -6.86 10.22 -22.10
CA LEU A 90 -6.84 9.53 -20.80
C LEU A 90 -5.46 8.94 -20.55
N SER A 91 -4.95 9.18 -19.34
CA SER A 91 -3.68 8.59 -18.90
C SER A 91 -3.83 7.08 -18.73
N PRO A 92 -2.80 6.30 -19.05
CA PRO A 92 -2.81 4.86 -18.77
C PRO A 92 -2.83 4.61 -17.26
N VAL A 93 -3.24 3.40 -16.90
CA VAL A 93 -3.11 2.91 -15.52
C VAL A 93 -1.75 2.23 -15.38
N PHE A 94 -0.96 2.65 -14.40
CA PHE A 94 0.20 1.87 -13.97
C PHE A 94 -0.26 0.73 -13.09
N ASP A 95 0.09 -0.48 -13.48
CA ASP A 95 -0.27 -1.71 -12.80
C ASP A 95 1.00 -2.51 -12.50
N ALA A 96 1.29 -2.65 -11.22
CA ALA A 96 2.40 -3.45 -10.70
C ALA A 96 1.83 -4.52 -9.76
N PRO A 97 1.12 -5.54 -10.31
CA PRO A 97 0.39 -6.52 -9.53
C PRO A 97 1.32 -7.45 -8.75
N ALA A 98 0.77 -8.08 -7.72
CA ALA A 98 1.38 -9.28 -7.16
C ALA A 98 1.24 -10.44 -8.16
N VAL A 99 2.33 -11.15 -8.43
CA VAL A 99 2.37 -12.25 -9.40
C VAL A 99 2.78 -13.54 -8.71
N ALA A 100 2.08 -14.64 -8.99
CA ALA A 100 2.46 -15.95 -8.47
C ALA A 100 3.86 -16.37 -8.97
N GLY A 101 4.63 -17.01 -8.11
CA GLY A 101 5.92 -17.58 -8.52
C GLY A 101 5.76 -18.69 -9.56
N SER A 102 6.78 -18.89 -10.39
CA SER A 102 6.75 -19.85 -11.50
C SER A 102 6.61 -21.31 -11.06
N ARG A 103 6.92 -21.61 -9.80
CA ARG A 103 6.79 -22.98 -9.24
C ARG A 103 5.37 -23.30 -8.76
N VAL A 104 4.43 -22.32 -8.78
CA VAL A 104 3.03 -22.51 -8.39
C VAL A 104 2.34 -23.47 -9.35
N LYS A 105 1.57 -24.42 -8.80
CA LYS A 105 0.75 -25.38 -9.56
C LYS A 105 -0.72 -25.18 -9.22
N ALA A 106 -1.60 -25.42 -10.17
CA ALA A 106 -3.04 -25.23 -10.01
C ALA A 106 -3.66 -26.07 -8.88
N ASP A 107 -3.06 -27.20 -8.58
CA ASP A 107 -3.58 -28.18 -7.60
C ASP A 107 -2.68 -28.34 -6.37
N GLN A 108 -1.68 -27.44 -6.17
CA GLN A 108 -0.66 -27.59 -5.11
C GLN A 108 -1.21 -27.71 -3.70
N TRP A 109 -2.40 -27.18 -3.42
CA TRP A 109 -3.02 -27.17 -2.09
C TRP A 109 -4.34 -27.94 -2.04
N LYS A 110 -4.70 -28.72 -3.08
CA LYS A 110 -5.99 -29.42 -3.15
C LYS A 110 -6.27 -30.30 -1.93
N ASP A 111 -5.23 -30.98 -1.43
CA ASP A 111 -5.34 -31.91 -0.30
C ASP A 111 -5.21 -31.20 1.07
N ALA A 112 -4.96 -29.90 1.07
CA ALA A 112 -4.91 -29.07 2.26
C ALA A 112 -6.20 -28.29 2.52
N ILE A 113 -7.17 -28.32 1.61
CA ILE A 113 -8.43 -27.59 1.75
C ILE A 113 -9.24 -28.17 2.91
N LEU A 114 -9.57 -27.32 3.89
CA LEU A 114 -10.44 -27.67 5.01
C LEU A 114 -11.90 -27.39 4.69
N ARG A 115 -12.22 -26.17 4.25
CA ARG A 115 -13.56 -25.75 3.86
C ARG A 115 -13.51 -24.39 3.13
N PRO A 116 -14.59 -24.02 2.41
CA PRO A 116 -14.71 -22.66 1.87
C PRO A 116 -14.73 -21.60 2.98
N ASN A 117 -14.20 -20.42 2.68
CA ASN A 117 -14.34 -19.28 3.57
C ASN A 117 -15.80 -18.78 3.51
N PRO A 118 -16.48 -18.55 4.67
CA PRO A 118 -17.85 -18.07 4.70
C PRO A 118 -18.10 -16.72 4.03
N ASP A 119 -17.09 -15.89 3.88
CA ASP A 119 -17.17 -14.61 3.16
C ASP A 119 -17.22 -14.77 1.63
N GLY A 120 -17.12 -15.99 1.12
CA GLY A 120 -17.14 -16.31 -0.30
C GLY A 120 -15.79 -16.16 -1.02
N TRP A 121 -14.72 -15.80 -0.32
CA TRP A 121 -13.39 -15.61 -0.89
C TRP A 121 -12.42 -16.71 -0.46
N GLY A 122 -12.20 -17.67 -1.35
CA GLY A 122 -11.18 -18.70 -1.17
C GLY A 122 -11.55 -19.78 -0.14
N TYR A 123 -10.53 -20.37 0.44
CA TYR A 123 -10.64 -21.55 1.32
C TYR A 123 -9.73 -21.39 2.54
N PHE A 124 -10.17 -21.96 3.66
CA PHE A 124 -9.28 -22.23 4.78
C PHE A 124 -8.45 -23.48 4.47
N LEU A 125 -7.14 -23.37 4.64
CA LEU A 125 -6.21 -24.46 4.40
C LEU A 125 -5.58 -24.96 5.69
N LYS A 126 -5.25 -26.24 5.71
CA LYS A 126 -4.50 -26.86 6.79
C LYS A 126 -3.19 -26.07 7.04
N ASP A 127 -2.86 -25.90 8.31
CA ASP A 127 -1.67 -25.19 8.77
C ASP A 127 -1.59 -23.71 8.27
N LYS A 128 -2.71 -23.19 7.75
CA LYS A 128 -2.83 -21.80 7.25
C LYS A 128 -1.77 -21.44 6.18
N ILE A 129 -1.38 -22.41 5.35
CA ILE A 129 -0.25 -22.30 4.40
C ILE A 129 -0.45 -21.24 3.31
N ASN A 130 -1.70 -20.83 3.06
CA ASN A 130 -2.06 -19.74 2.15
C ASN A 130 -2.01 -18.37 2.81
N ASP A 131 -1.87 -18.29 4.11
CA ASP A 131 -1.90 -17.05 4.90
C ASP A 131 -0.54 -16.72 5.53
N ILE A 132 0.24 -17.73 5.86
CA ILE A 132 1.50 -17.59 6.61
C ILE A 132 2.64 -18.34 5.92
N GLY A 133 3.80 -17.69 5.91
CA GLY A 133 5.07 -18.30 5.52
C GLY A 133 5.41 -18.06 4.05
N TYR A 134 6.45 -18.76 3.62
CA TYR A 134 7.12 -18.53 2.35
C TYR A 134 6.33 -18.99 1.11
N GLN A 135 5.28 -19.78 1.31
CA GLN A 135 4.41 -20.24 0.23
C GLN A 135 3.17 -19.35 0.02
N SER A 136 2.90 -18.44 0.97
CA SER A 136 1.74 -17.54 0.91
C SER A 136 2.03 -16.20 0.21
N ILE A 137 3.26 -15.98 -0.25
CA ILE A 137 3.68 -14.72 -0.85
C ILE A 137 3.73 -14.78 -2.38
N CYS A 138 3.60 -13.60 -2.99
CA CYS A 138 3.76 -13.40 -4.43
C CYS A 138 5.00 -12.56 -4.73
N VAL A 139 5.42 -12.53 -6.00
CA VAL A 139 6.49 -11.65 -6.48
C VAL A 139 6.06 -10.20 -6.26
N PRO A 140 6.83 -9.40 -5.50
CA PRO A 140 6.45 -8.03 -5.17
C PRO A 140 6.53 -7.07 -6.36
N GLY A 141 5.51 -6.22 -6.53
CA GLY A 141 5.45 -5.24 -7.60
C GLY A 141 5.75 -3.80 -7.18
N MET A 142 5.64 -3.48 -5.89
CA MET A 142 5.65 -2.10 -5.39
C MET A 142 6.88 -1.30 -5.83
N VAL A 143 8.09 -1.83 -5.62
CA VAL A 143 9.33 -1.11 -5.95
C VAL A 143 9.42 -0.82 -7.44
N ARG A 144 9.10 -1.80 -8.31
CA ARG A 144 9.10 -1.64 -9.76
C ARG A 144 8.06 -0.60 -10.20
N GLY A 145 6.85 -0.65 -9.61
CA GLY A 145 5.78 0.31 -9.90
C GLY A 145 6.15 1.73 -9.50
N LEU A 146 6.64 1.94 -8.29
CA LEU A 146 7.09 3.26 -7.82
C LEU A 146 8.26 3.80 -8.66
N ALA A 147 9.21 2.94 -9.03
CA ALA A 147 10.31 3.31 -9.91
C ALA A 147 9.83 3.74 -11.30
N ARG A 148 8.84 3.02 -11.87
CA ARG A 148 8.26 3.39 -13.16
C ARG A 148 7.54 4.73 -13.09
N ILE A 149 6.77 5.00 -12.02
CA ILE A 149 6.14 6.29 -11.77
C ILE A 149 7.19 7.38 -11.64
N GLN A 150 8.24 7.13 -10.86
CA GLN A 150 9.33 8.08 -10.68
C GLN A 150 10.00 8.46 -12.00
N GLN A 151 10.35 7.49 -12.82
CA GLN A 151 11.02 7.71 -14.11
C GLN A 151 10.17 8.48 -15.13
N THR A 152 8.84 8.36 -15.06
CA THR A 152 7.94 8.92 -16.09
C THR A 152 7.24 10.20 -15.69
N LEU A 153 6.99 10.40 -14.40
CA LEU A 153 6.10 11.46 -13.92
C LEU A 153 6.72 12.36 -12.85
N CYS A 154 7.70 11.87 -12.09
CA CYS A 154 8.32 12.64 -11.01
C CYS A 154 9.39 13.61 -11.54
N THR A 155 9.65 14.66 -10.74
CA THR A 155 10.70 15.63 -10.97
C THR A 155 11.90 15.42 -10.05
N ARG A 156 11.71 14.68 -8.95
CA ARG A 156 12.76 14.38 -7.97
C ARG A 156 13.43 13.04 -8.26
N SER A 157 14.66 12.90 -7.81
CA SER A 157 15.41 11.65 -7.93
C SER A 157 14.80 10.55 -7.07
N TRP A 158 15.05 9.29 -7.48
CA TRP A 158 14.66 8.12 -6.70
C TRP A 158 15.20 8.18 -5.27
N SER A 159 16.48 8.54 -5.12
CA SER A 159 17.14 8.69 -3.82
C SER A 159 16.46 9.73 -2.94
N ASP A 160 16.12 10.91 -3.49
CA ASP A 160 15.45 11.98 -2.74
C ASP A 160 14.08 11.55 -2.22
N LEU A 161 13.31 10.84 -3.04
CA LEU A 161 11.96 10.37 -2.68
C LEU A 161 11.97 9.30 -1.57
N LEU A 162 13.08 8.59 -1.40
CA LEU A 162 13.27 7.61 -0.32
C LEU A 162 13.65 8.24 1.03
N GLN A 163 14.25 9.46 1.04
CA GLN A 163 14.77 10.06 2.28
C GLN A 163 13.74 10.19 3.40
N PRO A 164 12.48 10.63 3.16
CA PRO A 164 11.48 10.69 4.22
C PRO A 164 11.22 9.32 4.87
N ALA A 165 11.10 8.27 4.06
CA ALA A 165 10.85 6.92 4.54
C ALA A 165 12.05 6.34 5.33
N ILE A 166 13.27 6.59 4.85
CA ILE A 166 14.51 6.21 5.55
C ILE A 166 14.56 6.86 6.92
N ARG A 167 14.34 8.18 6.99
CA ARG A 167 14.35 8.93 8.25
C ARG A 167 13.30 8.39 9.23
N VAL A 168 12.07 8.21 8.79
CA VAL A 168 10.98 7.69 9.63
C VAL A 168 11.30 6.28 10.15
N ALA A 169 11.88 5.41 9.33
CA ALA A 169 12.26 4.07 9.75
C ALA A 169 13.40 4.06 10.81
N GLU A 170 14.34 5.03 10.74
CA GLU A 170 15.46 5.18 11.69
C GLU A 170 15.03 5.85 12.99
N GLU A 171 14.39 7.01 12.88
CA GLU A 171 13.97 7.81 14.04
C GLU A 171 12.83 7.14 14.79
N GLY A 172 11.98 6.42 14.05
CA GLY A 172 10.79 5.75 14.55
C GLY A 172 9.54 6.62 14.52
N TRP A 173 8.42 5.99 14.80
CA TRP A 173 7.10 6.64 14.84
C TRP A 173 6.26 6.11 16.00
N PRO A 174 5.34 6.92 16.55
CA PRO A 174 4.41 6.45 17.55
C PRO A 174 3.41 5.46 16.95
N VAL A 175 3.26 4.30 17.56
CA VAL A 175 2.26 3.31 17.15
C VAL A 175 0.86 3.92 17.30
N SER A 176 0.06 3.90 16.25
CA SER A 176 -1.31 4.42 16.31
C SER A 176 -2.24 3.52 17.13
N ALA A 177 -3.32 4.07 17.67
CA ALA A 177 -4.30 3.32 18.44
C ALA A 177 -4.90 2.15 17.62
N ASN A 178 -5.20 2.39 16.35
CA ASN A 178 -5.73 1.36 15.45
C ASN A 178 -4.74 0.21 15.24
N LYS A 179 -3.44 0.50 15.14
CA LYS A 179 -2.40 -0.55 14.99
C LYS A 179 -2.26 -1.36 16.27
N ALA A 180 -2.20 -0.69 17.42
CA ALA A 180 -2.14 -1.37 18.71
C ALA A 180 -3.38 -2.25 18.97
N ALA A 181 -4.56 -1.80 18.55
CA ALA A 181 -5.79 -2.60 18.62
C ALA A 181 -5.76 -3.80 17.66
N GLY A 182 -5.34 -3.59 16.40
CA GLY A 182 -5.26 -4.63 15.38
C GLY A 182 -4.37 -5.81 15.78
N TRP A 183 -3.27 -5.57 16.52
CA TRP A 183 -2.46 -6.66 17.04
C TRP A 183 -3.14 -7.52 18.11
N LYS A 184 -4.19 -6.98 18.75
CA LYS A 184 -4.95 -7.68 19.81
C LYS A 184 -6.24 -8.29 19.27
N GLU A 185 -6.60 -7.98 18.04
CA GLU A 185 -7.82 -8.48 17.42
C GLU A 185 -7.70 -9.99 17.13
N PRO A 186 -8.63 -10.83 17.64
CA PRO A 186 -8.61 -12.24 17.35
C PRO A 186 -8.95 -12.52 15.90
N ALA A 187 -8.55 -13.68 15.40
CA ALA A 187 -9.00 -14.15 14.10
C ALA A 187 -10.53 -14.32 14.09
N ALA A 188 -11.17 -13.95 12.97
CA ALA A 188 -12.62 -14.04 12.80
C ALA A 188 -13.14 -15.51 12.85
N TYR A 189 -12.28 -16.45 12.49
CA TYR A 189 -12.57 -17.89 12.49
C TYR A 189 -11.37 -18.66 13.07
N PRO A 190 -11.56 -19.84 13.65
CA PRO A 190 -10.44 -20.63 14.21
C PRO A 190 -9.37 -21.00 13.18
N GLU A 191 -9.79 -21.19 11.91
CA GLU A 191 -8.89 -21.53 10.81
C GLU A 191 -8.23 -20.29 10.16
N ALA A 192 -8.71 -19.09 10.47
CA ALA A 192 -8.12 -17.84 9.97
C ALA A 192 -6.89 -17.42 10.78
N CYS A 193 -6.11 -16.50 10.23
CA CYS A 193 -4.97 -15.89 10.91
C CYS A 193 -5.34 -14.53 11.49
N SER A 194 -5.06 -14.32 12.77
CA SER A 194 -4.95 -12.96 13.31
C SER A 194 -3.67 -12.27 12.82
N LEU A 195 -3.61 -10.95 12.96
CA LEU A 195 -2.37 -10.23 12.70
C LEU A 195 -1.23 -10.70 13.61
N LEU A 196 -1.53 -10.99 14.87
CA LEU A 196 -0.55 -11.50 15.83
C LEU A 196 -0.03 -12.90 15.44
N ASP A 197 -0.87 -13.78 14.88
CA ASP A 197 -0.44 -15.09 14.36
C ASP A 197 0.61 -14.90 13.26
N ARG A 198 0.39 -13.97 12.33
CA ARG A 198 1.33 -13.63 11.25
C ARG A 198 2.66 -13.10 11.80
N VAL A 199 2.60 -12.20 12.78
CA VAL A 199 3.79 -11.65 13.45
C VAL A 199 4.56 -12.74 14.18
N LYS A 200 3.89 -13.71 14.80
CA LYS A 200 4.51 -14.81 15.54
C LYS A 200 5.00 -15.96 14.66
N ALA A 201 4.67 -15.98 13.38
CA ALA A 201 4.92 -17.11 12.49
C ALA A 201 6.41 -17.43 12.31
N THR A 202 7.27 -16.43 12.21
CA THR A 202 8.74 -16.63 12.05
C THR A 202 9.53 -16.01 13.19
N ALA A 203 10.73 -16.52 13.41
CA ALA A 203 11.64 -15.94 14.40
C ALA A 203 11.98 -14.48 14.08
N GLU A 204 12.17 -14.18 12.78
CA GLU A 204 12.50 -12.85 12.31
C GLU A 204 11.33 -11.87 12.49
N SER A 205 10.11 -12.28 12.14
CA SER A 205 8.93 -11.44 12.39
C SER A 205 8.75 -11.12 13.88
N ARG A 206 8.97 -12.11 14.77
CA ARG A 206 8.93 -11.88 16.21
C ARG A 206 9.98 -10.88 16.65
N ARG A 207 11.22 -11.03 16.18
CA ARG A 207 12.33 -10.13 16.49
C ARG A 207 12.04 -8.68 16.09
N VAL A 208 11.43 -8.49 14.94
CA VAL A 208 11.14 -7.17 14.40
C VAL A 208 9.91 -6.52 15.06
N TRP A 209 8.82 -7.27 15.19
CA TRP A 209 7.51 -6.69 15.52
C TRP A 209 7.09 -6.81 16.98
N LEU A 210 7.79 -7.60 17.77
CA LEU A 210 7.52 -7.72 19.20
C LEU A 210 8.62 -7.07 20.03
N LYS A 211 8.24 -6.64 21.23
CA LYS A 211 9.20 -6.22 22.25
C LYS A 211 10.05 -7.42 22.73
N PRO A 212 11.18 -7.21 23.39
CA PRO A 212 12.02 -8.29 23.92
C PRO A 212 11.30 -9.27 24.85
N ASP A 213 10.24 -8.82 25.54
CA ASP A 213 9.39 -9.64 26.39
C ASP A 213 8.32 -10.44 25.61
N GLY A 214 8.31 -10.33 24.26
CA GLY A 214 7.37 -11.02 23.39
C GLY A 214 5.99 -10.35 23.30
N THR A 215 5.79 -9.19 23.91
CA THR A 215 4.53 -8.44 23.84
C THR A 215 4.50 -7.49 22.64
N THR A 216 3.29 -7.05 22.25
CA THR A 216 3.08 -6.05 21.22
C THR A 216 3.32 -4.63 21.74
N TYR A 217 3.53 -3.68 20.84
CA TYR A 217 3.60 -2.27 21.19
C TYR A 217 2.21 -1.70 21.48
N GLU A 218 2.12 -0.82 22.48
CA GLU A 218 0.92 -0.08 22.80
C GLU A 218 0.84 1.24 22.03
N ALA A 219 -0.36 1.81 21.94
CA ALA A 219 -0.56 3.11 21.31
C ALA A 219 0.35 4.18 21.94
N GLY A 220 0.97 4.99 21.09
CA GLY A 220 1.91 6.04 21.49
C GLY A 220 3.35 5.55 21.78
N GLN A 221 3.60 4.24 21.90
CA GLN A 221 4.96 3.74 22.06
C GLN A 221 5.74 3.93 20.76
N LEU A 222 7.01 4.31 20.87
CA LEU A 222 7.88 4.51 19.71
C LEU A 222 8.32 3.16 19.14
N PHE A 223 8.01 2.96 17.85
CA PHE A 223 8.51 1.83 17.08
C PHE A 223 9.59 2.29 16.11
N ARG A 224 10.66 1.52 15.96
CA ARG A 224 11.75 1.74 15.00
C ARG A 224 12.00 0.51 14.16
N HIS A 225 12.37 0.72 12.90
CA HIS A 225 12.69 -0.39 12.00
C HIS A 225 14.04 -0.18 11.30
N PRO A 226 15.16 -0.28 12.04
CA PRO A 226 16.50 0.00 11.51
C PRO A 226 16.89 -0.92 10.34
N ASP A 227 16.43 -2.17 10.34
CA ASP A 227 16.70 -3.10 9.23
C ASP A 227 16.02 -2.64 7.94
N TYR A 228 14.78 -2.17 8.04
CA TYR A 228 14.06 -1.61 6.90
C TYR A 228 14.70 -0.33 6.40
N ALA A 229 15.15 0.53 7.32
CA ALA A 229 15.92 1.74 6.96
C ALA A 229 17.18 1.39 6.16
N ARG A 230 17.94 0.35 6.56
CA ARG A 230 19.11 -0.13 5.79
C ARG A 230 18.73 -0.60 4.40
N THR A 231 17.62 -1.33 4.26
CA THR A 231 17.12 -1.76 2.96
C THR A 231 16.73 -0.58 2.07
N LEU A 232 16.02 0.41 2.63
CA LEU A 232 15.64 1.62 1.90
C LEU A 232 16.87 2.46 1.50
N LYS A 233 17.87 2.59 2.37
CA LYS A 233 19.15 3.25 2.03
C LYS A 233 19.85 2.55 0.87
N ARG A 234 19.91 1.23 0.91
CA ARG A 234 20.47 0.43 -0.17
C ARG A 234 19.74 0.66 -1.50
N LEU A 235 18.39 0.70 -1.47
CA LEU A 235 17.59 1.01 -2.65
C LEU A 235 17.81 2.45 -3.14
N ALA A 236 18.04 3.41 -2.24
CA ALA A 236 18.37 4.78 -2.58
C ALA A 236 19.74 4.90 -3.27
N GLU A 237 20.72 4.10 -2.85
CA GLU A 237 22.08 4.10 -3.34
C GLU A 237 22.25 3.32 -4.65
N HIS A 238 21.69 2.11 -4.71
CA HIS A 238 21.89 1.19 -5.85
C HIS A 238 20.72 1.20 -6.85
N GLY A 239 19.65 1.94 -6.55
CA GLY A 239 18.46 2.02 -7.40
C GLY A 239 17.50 0.84 -7.23
N PRO A 240 16.31 0.94 -7.87
CA PRO A 240 15.24 -0.05 -7.75
C PRO A 240 15.60 -1.42 -8.37
N GLU A 241 16.57 -1.47 -9.29
CA GLU A 241 17.01 -2.72 -9.92
C GLU A 241 17.70 -3.65 -8.92
N ASP A 242 18.27 -3.14 -7.83
CA ASP A 242 18.88 -3.98 -6.80
C ASP A 242 17.86 -4.94 -6.15
N PHE A 243 16.58 -4.54 -6.11
CA PHE A 243 15.48 -5.38 -5.60
C PHE A 243 15.12 -6.55 -6.52
N TYR A 244 15.39 -6.46 -7.83
CA TYR A 244 14.93 -7.45 -8.82
C TYR A 244 16.07 -8.26 -9.46
N THR A 245 17.23 -7.65 -9.65
CA THR A 245 18.38 -8.27 -10.34
C THR A 245 19.71 -8.09 -9.61
N GLY A 246 19.77 -7.19 -8.62
CA GLY A 246 21.00 -6.85 -7.93
C GLY A 246 21.34 -7.74 -6.73
N GLY A 247 22.09 -7.21 -5.79
CA GLY A 247 22.52 -7.91 -4.60
C GLY A 247 21.38 -8.24 -3.66
N LEU A 248 20.43 -7.30 -3.48
CA LEU A 248 19.25 -7.51 -2.65
C LEU A 248 18.37 -8.63 -3.22
N ALA A 249 18.18 -8.67 -4.55
CA ALA A 249 17.45 -9.75 -5.20
C ALA A 249 18.06 -11.13 -4.93
N ARG A 250 19.39 -11.23 -4.97
CA ARG A 250 20.09 -12.49 -4.66
C ARG A 250 19.89 -12.94 -3.22
N GLU A 251 19.94 -12.01 -2.27
CA GLU A 251 19.69 -12.30 -0.86
C GLU A 251 18.25 -12.76 -0.63
N ILE A 252 17.27 -12.05 -1.20
CA ILE A 252 15.85 -12.43 -1.14
C ILE A 252 15.64 -13.81 -1.76
N ALA A 253 16.14 -14.06 -2.97
CA ALA A 253 15.95 -15.32 -3.67
C ALA A 253 16.57 -16.50 -2.91
N ALA A 254 17.75 -16.32 -2.32
CA ALA A 254 18.41 -17.36 -1.52
C ALA A 254 17.60 -17.71 -0.26
N ASP A 255 17.04 -16.71 0.43
CA ASP A 255 16.19 -16.94 1.60
C ASP A 255 14.87 -17.63 1.21
N LEU A 256 14.24 -17.17 0.13
CA LEU A 256 13.02 -17.77 -0.42
C LEU A 256 13.24 -19.25 -0.80
N GLU A 257 14.32 -19.56 -1.50
CA GLU A 257 14.64 -20.93 -1.92
C GLU A 257 14.91 -21.84 -0.71
N LYS A 258 15.71 -21.36 0.24
CA LYS A 258 16.04 -22.09 1.47
C LYS A 258 14.80 -22.47 2.26
N ASN A 259 13.76 -21.64 2.22
CA ASN A 259 12.53 -21.82 2.99
C ASN A 259 11.35 -22.34 2.16
N GLY A 260 11.59 -22.83 0.95
CA GLY A 260 10.59 -23.56 0.15
C GLY A 260 9.51 -22.68 -0.48
N SER A 261 9.85 -21.42 -0.82
CA SER A 261 8.96 -20.53 -1.57
C SER A 261 8.74 -21.03 -3.01
N TRP A 262 7.61 -20.60 -3.57
CA TRP A 262 7.28 -20.80 -4.99
C TRP A 262 7.95 -19.79 -5.92
N ILE A 263 8.56 -18.74 -5.35
CA ILE A 263 9.23 -17.66 -6.07
C ILE A 263 10.70 -18.03 -6.29
N THR A 264 11.21 -17.75 -7.49
CA THR A 264 12.60 -17.96 -7.88
C THR A 264 13.31 -16.63 -8.14
N ALA A 265 14.64 -16.67 -8.26
CA ALA A 265 15.43 -15.50 -8.70
C ALA A 265 15.01 -15.03 -10.11
N ALA A 266 14.63 -15.96 -11.00
CA ALA A 266 14.13 -15.62 -12.33
C ALA A 266 12.78 -14.87 -12.26
N ASP A 267 11.88 -15.26 -11.37
CA ASP A 267 10.60 -14.57 -11.19
C ASP A 267 10.79 -13.12 -10.75
N LEU A 268 11.78 -12.86 -9.89
CA LEU A 268 12.15 -11.49 -9.54
C LEU A 268 12.71 -10.72 -10.73
N ALA A 269 13.67 -11.31 -11.44
CA ALA A 269 14.35 -10.68 -12.57
C ALA A 269 13.41 -10.37 -13.75
N ASP A 270 12.46 -11.27 -14.01
CA ASP A 270 11.50 -11.14 -15.11
C ASP A 270 10.29 -10.26 -14.78
N TYR A 271 10.17 -9.81 -13.53
CA TYR A 271 9.03 -9.00 -13.11
C TYR A 271 8.97 -7.66 -13.86
N LYS A 272 7.79 -7.33 -14.41
CA LYS A 272 7.53 -6.10 -15.16
C LYS A 272 6.21 -5.46 -14.72
N THR A 273 6.21 -4.13 -14.64
CA THR A 273 4.97 -3.35 -14.55
C THR A 273 4.20 -3.42 -15.86
N ARG A 274 2.90 -3.21 -15.77
CA ARG A 274 2.01 -3.11 -16.92
C ARG A 274 1.50 -1.66 -17.03
N GLU A 275 1.27 -1.22 -18.25
CA GLU A 275 0.53 0.00 -18.53
C GLU A 275 -0.69 -0.40 -19.37
N ALA A 276 -1.87 -0.08 -18.89
CA ALA A 276 -3.12 -0.52 -19.53
C ALA A 276 -4.07 0.66 -19.72
N ALA A 277 -4.96 0.54 -20.69
CA ALA A 277 -6.04 1.49 -20.85
C ALA A 277 -6.96 1.45 -19.62
N PRO A 278 -7.41 2.61 -19.09
CA PRO A 278 -8.35 2.65 -17.99
C PRO A 278 -9.71 2.11 -18.38
N THR A 279 -10.46 1.61 -17.39
CA THR A 279 -11.90 1.41 -17.50
C THR A 279 -12.59 2.76 -17.44
N VAL A 280 -13.47 3.04 -18.40
CA VAL A 280 -14.21 4.31 -18.50
C VAL A 280 -15.69 4.04 -18.55
N VAL A 281 -16.46 4.75 -17.75
CA VAL A 281 -17.92 4.67 -17.73
C VAL A 281 -18.54 6.04 -17.48
N SER A 282 -19.67 6.33 -18.12
CA SER A 282 -20.48 7.51 -17.78
C SER A 282 -21.41 7.21 -16.60
N TYR A 283 -21.55 8.16 -15.69
CA TYR A 283 -22.48 8.09 -14.57
C TYR A 283 -23.03 9.48 -14.28
N ARG A 284 -24.34 9.69 -14.43
CA ARG A 284 -25.07 10.94 -14.14
C ARG A 284 -24.39 12.19 -14.73
N GLY A 285 -23.93 12.10 -15.97
CA GLY A 285 -23.26 13.20 -16.67
C GLY A 285 -21.77 13.35 -16.39
N TYR A 286 -21.20 12.55 -15.50
CA TYR A 286 -19.76 12.49 -15.24
C TYR A 286 -19.10 11.33 -15.97
N GLN A 287 -17.84 11.52 -16.36
CA GLN A 287 -16.98 10.44 -16.83
C GLN A 287 -16.16 9.90 -15.63
N ILE A 288 -16.37 8.62 -15.32
CA ILE A 288 -15.63 7.91 -14.28
C ILE A 288 -14.51 7.14 -14.96
N VAL A 289 -13.28 7.38 -14.54
CA VAL A 289 -12.07 6.72 -15.05
C VAL A 289 -11.45 5.94 -13.90
N THR A 290 -11.25 4.64 -14.09
CA THR A 290 -10.74 3.75 -13.03
C THR A 290 -9.82 2.69 -13.61
N ASN A 291 -9.23 1.84 -12.74
CA ASN A 291 -8.38 0.75 -13.16
C ASN A 291 -9.16 -0.37 -13.90
N GLN A 292 -8.42 -1.22 -14.59
CA GLN A 292 -8.93 -2.34 -15.37
C GLN A 292 -8.99 -3.64 -14.52
N ALA A 293 -9.56 -4.69 -15.10
CA ALA A 293 -9.48 -6.04 -14.54
C ALA A 293 -8.00 -6.50 -14.43
N PRO A 294 -7.64 -7.30 -13.41
CA PRO A 294 -8.52 -7.91 -12.40
C PRO A 294 -8.79 -7.05 -11.16
N HIS A 295 -8.51 -5.75 -11.21
CA HIS A 295 -8.78 -4.84 -10.10
C HIS A 295 -10.26 -4.46 -10.00
N GLY A 296 -10.64 -3.74 -8.94
CA GLY A 296 -12.02 -3.43 -8.62
C GLY A 296 -12.72 -2.39 -9.53
N GLY A 297 -11.99 -1.78 -10.49
CA GLY A 297 -12.56 -0.75 -11.37
C GLY A 297 -13.78 -1.20 -12.17
N PRO A 298 -13.78 -2.35 -12.86
CA PRO A 298 -14.95 -2.86 -13.56
C PRO A 298 -16.14 -3.11 -12.63
N THR A 299 -15.90 -3.60 -11.41
CA THR A 299 -16.94 -3.79 -10.40
C THR A 299 -17.56 -2.46 -9.97
N LEU A 300 -16.73 -1.44 -9.72
CA LEU A 300 -17.20 -0.08 -9.44
C LEU A 300 -18.02 0.46 -10.60
N ALA A 301 -17.54 0.34 -11.83
CA ALA A 301 -18.24 0.77 -13.03
C ALA A 301 -19.61 0.11 -13.16
N GLN A 302 -19.69 -1.21 -12.95
CA GLN A 302 -20.93 -1.97 -12.97
C GLN A 302 -21.89 -1.52 -11.87
N ALA A 303 -21.43 -1.35 -10.64
CA ALA A 303 -22.24 -0.88 -9.51
C ALA A 303 -22.83 0.51 -9.80
N LEU A 304 -22.05 1.45 -10.31
CA LEU A 304 -22.52 2.78 -10.68
C LEU A 304 -23.57 2.72 -11.79
N LYS A 305 -23.40 1.86 -12.79
CA LYS A 305 -24.40 1.70 -13.87
C LYS A 305 -25.72 1.10 -13.37
N ILE A 306 -25.68 0.19 -12.41
CA ILE A 306 -26.91 -0.33 -11.76
C ILE A 306 -27.60 0.79 -10.99
N LEU A 307 -26.87 1.53 -10.17
CA LEU A 307 -27.41 2.64 -9.37
C LEU A 307 -27.91 3.82 -10.23
N GLU A 308 -27.44 3.96 -11.46
CA GLU A 308 -27.90 5.03 -12.37
C GLU A 308 -29.36 4.86 -12.79
N ALA A 309 -29.87 3.62 -12.77
CA ALA A 309 -31.25 3.31 -13.10
C ALA A 309 -32.25 3.79 -12.03
N ASP A 310 -31.78 4.01 -10.79
CA ASP A 310 -32.62 4.40 -9.66
C ASP A 310 -32.50 5.89 -9.33
N ASP A 311 -33.59 6.50 -8.86
CA ASP A 311 -33.60 7.83 -8.28
C ASP A 311 -33.23 7.72 -6.78
N LEU A 312 -31.94 7.87 -6.47
CA LEU A 312 -31.41 7.78 -5.09
C LEU A 312 -31.78 8.98 -4.22
N CYS A 313 -32.51 9.98 -4.75
CA CYS A 313 -32.95 11.17 -3.99
C CYS A 313 -34.38 10.99 -3.43
N ARG A 314 -34.99 9.82 -3.57
CA ARG A 314 -36.31 9.48 -3.04
C ARG A 314 -36.25 8.66 -1.76
#